data_9e1323815baac15e02ddf3ac112ec81d
#
_entry.id   9e1323815baac15e02ddf3ac112ec81d
#
_cell.length_a   1.000
_cell.length_b   1.000
_cell.length_c   1.000
_cell.angle_alpha   90.00
_cell.angle_beta   90.00
_cell.angle_gamma   90.00
#
_symmetry.space_group_name_H-M   'P 1'
#
loop_
_entity.id
_entity.type
_entity.pdbx_description
1 polymer ?
#
loop_
_entity_poly.entity_id
_entity_poly.type
_entity_poly.pdbx_seq_one_letter_code
_entity_poly.pdbx_strand_id
1 'polypeptide(L)'
;MNKIKSFIPCLYLYEGKAVKSPHQLSTLKFEPLAEALRLTAYADGLQIVDLTRRVKGDAEEDKIHDETIARIREICETIRVPVIASGNIRRMEDVKKLVYADCSQVVLDLNDESNRVILQEVSQRFGRDRILVSCDSLYFSKLPEEEITAIKECASGVILTDGHLPEDDSAAGGDSRDGYQIKSFLGGDNAGSASAANAAASGTFSADTAAQDFVYILNREIITIDKLFGFFTGQVNQEKTLGISAAAVTGYAINENLRELRGIKSVLKDNGISVNLRDAAFTWSDFKKGPDGLLTVVVQEDATDELLMVAYMNEQAYRATIETGLMNYYSRSRGEQWLKGETSGHFQFVVSLTADCDMDTLLARVIQIGPACHTGSHSCFFQKDLPDLTAEAEESVDSATGAAQLGTKAGTTNHAKSGAAKTSDTLMDVLEQDFASILDRKVNPKEGSYTNYLFDKGIDKMLKKLGEESTEIVIAAKNPDPSEIVYEIADYLYHLLVVMAERGVTLEEIREELSRRQKKDKEG
;
A
#
# COMPACT_ATOMS: atom_id res chain seq x y z
N MET A 1 -19.62 -8.54 18.95
CA MET A 1 -19.19 -7.17 18.57
C MET A 1 -19.41 -7.03 17.08
N ASN A 2 -20.17 -6.02 16.64
CA ASN A 2 -20.28 -5.75 15.19
C ASN A 2 -18.90 -5.37 14.65
N LYS A 3 -18.30 -6.25 13.83
CA LYS A 3 -17.01 -5.92 13.16
C LYS A 3 -17.25 -4.71 12.25
N ILE A 4 -16.29 -3.78 12.23
CA ILE A 4 -16.31 -2.61 11.34
C ILE A 4 -16.34 -3.11 9.89
N LYS A 5 -17.23 -2.56 9.09
CA LYS A 5 -17.36 -2.88 7.67
C LYS A 5 -16.49 -1.96 6.83
N SER A 6 -15.79 -2.54 5.87
CA SER A 6 -14.73 -1.84 5.13
C SER A 6 -15.07 -1.67 3.65
N PHE A 7 -14.60 -0.57 3.09
CA PHE A 7 -14.70 -0.23 1.67
C PHE A 7 -13.30 -0.18 1.08
N ILE A 8 -13.05 -1.02 0.07
CA ILE A 8 -11.74 -1.27 -0.50
C ILE A 8 -11.80 -1.03 -2.02
N PRO A 9 -11.54 0.19 -2.51
CA PRO A 9 -11.47 0.46 -3.94
C PRO A 9 -10.34 -0.34 -4.61
N CYS A 10 -10.40 -0.48 -5.94
CA CYS A 10 -9.43 -1.20 -6.73
C CYS A 10 -8.59 -0.25 -7.58
N LEU A 11 -7.27 -0.32 -7.45
CA LEU A 11 -6.33 0.23 -8.41
C LEU A 11 -5.97 -0.86 -9.41
N TYR A 12 -6.32 -0.66 -10.68
CA TYR A 12 -5.96 -1.58 -11.75
C TYR A 12 -4.68 -1.11 -12.41
N LEU A 13 -3.68 -1.99 -12.48
CA LEU A 13 -2.42 -1.75 -13.16
C LEU A 13 -2.32 -2.62 -14.42
N TYR A 14 -1.85 -2.04 -15.50
CA TYR A 14 -1.49 -2.73 -16.72
C TYR A 14 -0.16 -2.17 -17.24
N GLU A 15 0.85 -3.02 -17.35
CA GLU A 15 2.23 -2.62 -17.72
C GLU A 15 2.74 -1.44 -16.84
N GLY A 16 2.54 -1.53 -15.53
CA GLY A 16 2.97 -0.53 -14.55
C GLY A 16 2.19 0.79 -14.57
N LYS A 17 1.15 0.93 -15.40
CA LYS A 17 0.32 2.14 -15.52
C LYS A 17 -1.06 1.92 -14.92
N ALA A 18 -1.61 2.95 -14.30
CA ALA A 18 -2.98 2.92 -13.82
C ALA A 18 -3.98 2.93 -14.99
N VAL A 19 -4.92 1.97 -14.98
CA VAL A 19 -5.96 1.84 -16.00
C VAL A 19 -7.35 1.89 -15.37
N LYS A 20 -8.37 2.16 -16.19
CA LYS A 20 -9.71 2.45 -15.69
C LYS A 20 -10.38 1.22 -15.04
N SER A 21 -10.34 0.07 -15.70
CA SER A 21 -10.98 -1.15 -15.21
C SER A 21 -10.42 -2.38 -15.93
N PRO A 22 -10.72 -3.62 -15.46
CA PRO A 22 -10.31 -4.85 -16.15
C PRO A 22 -10.80 -4.95 -17.60
N HIS A 23 -11.95 -4.33 -17.89
CA HIS A 23 -12.56 -4.36 -19.22
C HIS A 23 -12.16 -3.16 -20.10
N GLN A 24 -11.54 -2.14 -19.50
CA GLN A 24 -11.11 -0.93 -20.20
C GLN A 24 -9.68 -0.56 -19.79
N LEU A 25 -8.70 -1.04 -20.56
CA LEU A 25 -7.27 -0.83 -20.32
C LEU A 25 -6.76 0.55 -20.76
N SER A 26 -7.66 1.54 -20.92
CA SER A 26 -7.24 2.92 -21.19
C SER A 26 -6.53 3.48 -19.97
N THR A 27 -5.30 3.97 -20.19
CA THR A 27 -4.48 4.58 -19.14
C THR A 27 -5.17 5.80 -18.55
N LEU A 28 -5.18 5.88 -17.23
CA LEU A 28 -5.68 7.06 -16.51
C LEU A 28 -4.73 8.25 -16.66
N LYS A 29 -5.25 9.44 -16.40
CA LYS A 29 -4.46 10.69 -16.47
C LYS A 29 -3.38 10.76 -15.38
N PHE A 30 -3.63 10.12 -14.25
CA PHE A 30 -2.77 10.19 -13.08
C PHE A 30 -1.84 8.99 -12.99
N GLU A 31 -0.63 9.23 -12.49
CA GLU A 31 0.31 8.16 -12.14
C GLU A 31 -0.29 7.25 -11.04
N PRO A 32 0.15 5.98 -10.95
CA PRO A 32 -0.41 5.01 -10.02
C PRO A 32 -0.48 5.48 -8.56
N LEU A 33 0.55 6.16 -8.06
CA LEU A 33 0.57 6.69 -6.70
C LEU A 33 -0.52 7.76 -6.48
N ALA A 34 -0.65 8.72 -7.38
CA ALA A 34 -1.66 9.78 -7.28
C ALA A 34 -3.08 9.19 -7.35
N GLU A 35 -3.28 8.16 -8.17
CA GLU A 35 -4.55 7.45 -8.26
C GLU A 35 -4.83 6.65 -6.97
N ALA A 36 -3.84 5.96 -6.41
CA ALA A 36 -3.95 5.26 -5.13
C ALA A 36 -4.39 6.20 -4.00
N LEU A 37 -3.75 7.37 -3.90
CA LEU A 37 -4.10 8.39 -2.90
C LEU A 37 -5.53 8.91 -3.10
N ARG A 38 -5.95 9.14 -4.36
CA ARG A 38 -7.33 9.55 -4.68
C ARG A 38 -8.34 8.49 -4.27
N LEU A 39 -8.06 7.23 -4.55
CA LEU A 39 -8.93 6.09 -4.20
C LEU A 39 -9.05 5.92 -2.68
N THR A 40 -8.01 6.23 -1.92
CA THR A 40 -7.94 5.92 -0.49
C THR A 40 -8.36 7.06 0.44
N ALA A 41 -8.76 8.22 -0.08
CA ALA A 41 -9.13 9.40 0.73
C ALA A 41 -10.15 9.09 1.85
N TYR A 42 -11.15 8.23 1.57
CA TYR A 42 -12.17 7.77 2.51
C TYR A 42 -12.32 6.25 2.58
N ALA A 43 -11.42 5.51 1.95
CA ALA A 43 -11.43 4.07 1.94
C ALA A 43 -10.77 3.49 3.20
N ASP A 44 -11.04 2.21 3.46
CA ASP A 44 -10.50 1.48 4.61
C ASP A 44 -9.34 0.56 4.21
N GLY A 45 -9.04 0.47 2.92
CA GLY A 45 -7.96 -0.28 2.30
C GLY A 45 -7.88 0.02 0.83
N LEU A 46 -6.90 -0.54 0.14
CA LEU A 46 -6.73 -0.48 -1.31
C LEU A 46 -6.44 -1.89 -1.83
N GLN A 47 -7.18 -2.34 -2.83
CA GLN A 47 -6.80 -3.51 -3.59
C GLN A 47 -6.07 -3.08 -4.86
N ILE A 48 -4.85 -3.56 -5.07
CA ILE A 48 -4.10 -3.38 -6.32
C ILE A 48 -4.25 -4.66 -7.13
N VAL A 49 -4.67 -4.54 -8.38
CA VAL A 49 -4.87 -5.67 -9.30
C VAL A 49 -3.94 -5.49 -10.50
N ASP A 50 -2.91 -6.31 -10.59
CA ASP A 50 -2.03 -6.35 -11.76
C ASP A 50 -2.69 -7.17 -12.88
N LEU A 51 -3.10 -6.48 -13.93
CA LEU A 51 -3.75 -7.05 -15.12
C LEU A 51 -2.75 -7.41 -16.23
N THR A 52 -1.45 -7.17 -16.01
CA THR A 52 -0.40 -7.43 -17.00
C THR A 52 -0.35 -8.92 -17.34
N ARG A 53 -0.38 -9.25 -18.62
CA ARG A 53 -0.24 -10.64 -19.06
C ARG A 53 1.23 -11.00 -19.11
N ARG A 54 1.59 -12.15 -18.52
CA ARG A 54 2.96 -12.69 -18.58
C ARG A 54 2.96 -13.97 -19.40
N VAL A 55 3.90 -14.07 -20.35
CA VAL A 55 4.21 -15.31 -21.07
C VAL A 55 5.46 -15.93 -20.43
N LYS A 56 5.39 -17.21 -20.10
CA LYS A 56 6.48 -17.89 -19.40
C LYS A 56 7.78 -17.85 -20.21
N GLY A 57 8.83 -17.23 -19.65
CA GLY A 57 10.18 -17.19 -20.23
C GLY A 57 10.46 -15.96 -21.08
N ASP A 58 9.59 -14.96 -21.08
CA ASP A 58 9.84 -13.66 -21.71
C ASP A 58 10.50 -12.70 -20.69
N ALA A 59 11.77 -12.35 -20.93
CA ALA A 59 12.55 -11.49 -20.05
C ALA A 59 12.02 -10.05 -20.00
N GLU A 60 11.39 -9.55 -21.07
CA GLU A 60 10.78 -8.21 -21.11
C GLU A 60 9.55 -8.16 -20.20
N GLU A 61 8.74 -9.23 -20.17
CA GLU A 61 7.58 -9.32 -19.31
C GLU A 61 7.95 -9.46 -17.83
N ASP A 62 9.04 -10.18 -17.51
CA ASP A 62 9.55 -10.26 -16.14
C ASP A 62 10.04 -8.88 -15.67
N LYS A 63 10.67 -8.08 -16.53
CA LYS A 63 11.07 -6.71 -16.22
C LYS A 63 9.88 -5.79 -15.97
N ILE A 64 8.84 -5.84 -16.80
CA ILE A 64 7.61 -5.07 -16.61
C ILE A 64 6.94 -5.45 -15.28
N HIS A 65 6.96 -6.73 -14.91
CA HIS A 65 6.45 -7.20 -13.63
C HIS A 65 7.25 -6.59 -12.46
N ASP A 66 8.56 -6.56 -12.53
CA ASP A 66 9.41 -5.99 -11.48
C ASP A 66 9.21 -4.48 -11.34
N GLU A 67 9.03 -3.76 -12.46
CA GLU A 67 8.64 -2.35 -12.46
C GLU A 67 7.26 -2.14 -11.80
N THR A 68 6.31 -3.03 -12.05
CA THR A 68 4.99 -2.99 -11.40
C THR A 68 5.10 -3.22 -9.90
N ILE A 69 5.93 -4.17 -9.45
CA ILE A 69 6.20 -4.40 -8.01
C ILE A 69 6.85 -3.17 -7.37
N ALA A 70 7.78 -2.50 -8.05
CA ALA A 70 8.38 -1.27 -7.54
C ALA A 70 7.33 -0.15 -7.34
N ARG A 71 6.37 -0.01 -8.27
CA ARG A 71 5.23 0.91 -8.12
C ARG A 71 4.32 0.53 -6.95
N ILE A 72 4.06 -0.77 -6.76
CA ILE A 72 3.27 -1.26 -5.63
C ILE A 72 3.98 -0.91 -4.31
N ARG A 73 5.29 -1.07 -4.23
CA ARG A 73 6.08 -0.69 -3.05
C ARG A 73 5.98 0.80 -2.75
N GLU A 74 6.19 1.67 -3.73
CA GLU A 74 6.03 3.12 -3.61
C GLU A 74 4.64 3.49 -3.04
N ILE A 75 3.60 2.82 -3.51
CA ILE A 75 2.24 3.01 -3.00
C ILE A 75 2.13 2.56 -1.54
N CYS A 76 2.63 1.37 -1.20
CA CYS A 76 2.58 0.83 0.17
C CYS A 76 3.32 1.73 1.17
N GLU A 77 4.46 2.30 0.78
CA GLU A 77 5.25 3.21 1.62
C GLU A 77 4.55 4.56 1.85
N THR A 78 3.69 4.97 0.92
CA THR A 78 3.09 6.31 0.94
C THR A 78 1.69 6.34 1.55
N ILE A 79 0.81 5.37 1.21
CA ILE A 79 -0.58 5.40 1.68
C ILE A 79 -0.70 4.89 3.12
N ARG A 80 -1.76 5.35 3.81
CA ARG A 80 -1.98 5.07 5.25
C ARG A 80 -3.00 3.96 5.52
N VAL A 81 -3.49 3.30 4.48
CA VAL A 81 -4.46 2.20 4.60
C VAL A 81 -3.83 0.89 4.14
N PRO A 82 -4.32 -0.26 4.62
CA PRO A 82 -3.81 -1.56 4.19
C PRO A 82 -3.91 -1.76 2.68
N VAL A 83 -2.85 -2.30 2.08
CA VAL A 83 -2.80 -2.66 0.66
C VAL A 83 -2.97 -4.17 0.50
N ILE A 84 -3.88 -4.56 -0.37
CA ILE A 84 -4.12 -5.94 -0.79
C ILE A 84 -3.66 -6.06 -2.25
N ALA A 85 -2.68 -6.90 -2.53
CA ALA A 85 -2.17 -7.10 -3.89
C ALA A 85 -2.74 -8.36 -4.52
N SER A 86 -3.11 -8.29 -5.79
CA SER A 86 -3.68 -9.39 -6.57
C SER A 86 -3.28 -9.32 -8.05
N GLY A 87 -3.45 -10.42 -8.75
CA GLY A 87 -3.13 -10.54 -10.16
C GLY A 87 -1.66 -10.89 -10.41
N ASN A 88 -1.40 -11.51 -11.56
CA ASN A 88 -0.08 -11.87 -12.08
C ASN A 88 0.81 -12.69 -11.13
N ILE A 89 0.19 -13.48 -10.22
CA ILE A 89 0.87 -14.37 -9.29
C ILE A 89 0.84 -15.79 -9.85
N ARG A 90 2.00 -16.43 -10.04
CA ARG A 90 2.12 -17.78 -10.59
C ARG A 90 2.99 -18.71 -9.75
N ARG A 91 3.85 -18.15 -8.92
CA ARG A 91 4.82 -18.89 -8.13
C ARG A 91 5.08 -18.23 -6.79
N MET A 92 5.68 -18.95 -5.88
CA MET A 92 6.07 -18.48 -4.55
C MET A 92 6.87 -17.16 -4.59
N GLU A 93 7.75 -17.00 -5.59
CA GLU A 93 8.59 -15.80 -5.70
C GLU A 93 7.78 -14.53 -5.97
N ASP A 94 6.69 -14.63 -6.76
CA ASP A 94 5.81 -13.48 -7.01
C ASP A 94 5.11 -13.04 -5.70
N VAL A 95 4.71 -14.00 -4.86
CA VAL A 95 4.15 -13.72 -3.52
C VAL A 95 5.20 -13.08 -2.61
N LYS A 96 6.43 -13.60 -2.62
CA LYS A 96 7.56 -13.05 -1.84
C LYS A 96 7.77 -11.58 -2.19
N LYS A 97 7.84 -11.23 -3.47
CA LYS A 97 8.01 -9.84 -3.93
C LYS A 97 6.93 -8.90 -3.40
N LEU A 98 5.65 -9.31 -3.45
CA LEU A 98 4.52 -8.52 -2.96
C LEU A 98 4.52 -8.36 -1.43
N VAL A 99 4.84 -9.42 -0.69
CA VAL A 99 4.97 -9.35 0.78
C VAL A 99 6.10 -8.41 1.18
N TYR A 100 7.22 -8.43 0.45
CA TYR A 100 8.37 -7.55 0.69
C TYR A 100 8.19 -6.13 0.13
N ALA A 101 7.20 -5.92 -0.73
CA ALA A 101 6.73 -4.58 -1.09
C ALA A 101 5.79 -3.97 -0.04
N ASP A 102 5.71 -4.57 1.15
CA ASP A 102 4.89 -4.19 2.30
C ASP A 102 3.37 -4.26 2.05
N CYS A 103 2.94 -5.11 1.10
CA CYS A 103 1.52 -5.40 0.96
C CYS A 103 1.01 -6.09 2.23
N SER A 104 -0.09 -5.59 2.79
CA SER A 104 -0.69 -6.16 3.99
C SER A 104 -1.18 -7.59 3.76
N GLN A 105 -1.74 -7.84 2.58
CA GLN A 105 -2.22 -9.17 2.16
C GLN A 105 -2.01 -9.38 0.66
N VAL A 106 -1.87 -10.64 0.28
CA VAL A 106 -1.76 -11.09 -1.11
C VAL A 106 -2.91 -12.02 -1.45
N VAL A 107 -3.50 -11.86 -2.64
CA VAL A 107 -4.66 -12.64 -3.08
C VAL A 107 -4.22 -13.70 -4.08
N LEU A 108 -4.50 -14.96 -3.78
CA LEU A 108 -4.32 -16.08 -4.71
C LEU A 108 -5.67 -16.39 -5.36
N ASP A 109 -5.73 -16.31 -6.70
CA ASP A 109 -6.93 -16.62 -7.47
C ASP A 109 -7.12 -18.14 -7.58
N LEU A 110 -8.16 -18.67 -6.98
CA LEU A 110 -8.45 -20.10 -7.02
C LEU A 110 -8.92 -20.58 -8.41
N ASN A 111 -9.22 -19.67 -9.35
CA ASN A 111 -9.46 -20.06 -10.74
C ASN A 111 -8.16 -20.40 -11.46
N ASP A 112 -7.00 -19.93 -10.98
CA ASP A 112 -5.68 -20.29 -11.50
C ASP A 112 -5.13 -21.53 -10.78
N GLU A 113 -4.85 -22.59 -11.54
CA GLU A 113 -4.30 -23.85 -11.02
C GLU A 113 -2.94 -23.64 -10.33
N SER A 114 -2.10 -22.73 -10.84
CA SER A 114 -0.79 -22.43 -10.23
C SER A 114 -0.94 -21.88 -8.82
N ASN A 115 -1.94 -21.05 -8.58
CA ASN A 115 -2.22 -20.47 -7.26
C ASN A 115 -2.75 -21.52 -6.27
N ARG A 116 -3.59 -22.45 -6.74
CA ARG A 116 -4.05 -23.56 -5.89
C ARG A 116 -2.90 -24.44 -5.42
N VAL A 117 -1.95 -24.73 -6.31
CA VAL A 117 -0.78 -25.56 -5.99
C VAL A 117 0.09 -24.93 -4.92
N ILE A 118 0.32 -23.63 -4.98
CA ILE A 118 1.22 -22.94 -4.03
C ILE A 118 0.56 -22.48 -2.73
N LEU A 119 -0.79 -22.49 -2.63
CA LEU A 119 -1.53 -21.90 -1.50
C LEU A 119 -1.05 -22.40 -0.13
N GLN A 120 -0.90 -23.71 0.02
CA GLN A 120 -0.46 -24.30 1.28
C GLN A 120 0.97 -23.90 1.64
N GLU A 121 1.88 -23.93 0.67
CA GLU A 121 3.29 -23.54 0.86
C GLU A 121 3.41 -22.06 1.21
N VAL A 122 2.67 -21.19 0.50
CA VAL A 122 2.61 -19.74 0.77
C VAL A 122 2.12 -19.47 2.19
N SER A 123 1.04 -20.14 2.61
CA SER A 123 0.47 -19.99 3.94
C SER A 123 1.45 -20.45 5.04
N GLN A 124 2.15 -21.56 4.84
CA GLN A 124 3.16 -22.04 5.78
C GLN A 124 4.36 -21.08 5.90
N ARG A 125 4.74 -20.42 4.80
CA ARG A 125 5.91 -19.53 4.77
C ARG A 125 5.61 -18.13 5.31
N PHE A 126 4.50 -17.51 4.92
CA PHE A 126 4.18 -16.11 5.23
C PHE A 126 3.11 -15.94 6.30
N GLY A 127 2.45 -17.00 6.67
CA GLY A 127 1.32 -17.00 7.61
C GLY A 127 -0.03 -16.80 6.92
N ARG A 128 -1.04 -17.46 7.47
CA ARG A 128 -2.44 -17.41 7.02
C ARG A 128 -2.99 -15.99 6.90
N ASP A 129 -2.61 -15.12 7.84
CA ASP A 129 -3.16 -13.75 7.94
C ASP A 129 -2.71 -12.83 6.80
N ARG A 130 -1.63 -13.18 6.12
CA ARG A 130 -1.12 -12.48 4.94
C ARG A 130 -1.78 -12.91 3.64
N ILE A 131 -2.62 -13.95 3.67
CA ILE A 131 -3.17 -14.56 2.48
C ILE A 131 -4.69 -14.39 2.44
N LEU A 132 -5.18 -13.92 1.30
CA LEU A 132 -6.56 -14.00 0.85
C LEU A 132 -6.63 -14.91 -0.37
N VAL A 133 -7.79 -15.48 -0.62
CA VAL A 133 -8.08 -16.14 -1.88
C VAL A 133 -9.17 -15.40 -2.63
N SER A 134 -9.24 -15.53 -3.96
CA SER A 134 -10.37 -15.04 -4.76
C SER A 134 -10.96 -16.16 -5.58
N CYS A 135 -12.28 -16.12 -5.75
CA CYS A 135 -12.99 -17.02 -6.65
C CYS A 135 -14.40 -16.51 -6.95
N ASP A 136 -15.03 -17.12 -7.94
CA ASP A 136 -16.43 -16.90 -8.25
C ASP A 136 -17.36 -17.33 -7.12
N SER A 137 -18.38 -16.52 -6.81
CA SER A 137 -19.35 -16.78 -5.72
C SER A 137 -20.12 -18.09 -5.92
N LEU A 138 -20.51 -18.40 -7.15
CA LEU A 138 -21.23 -19.62 -7.47
C LEU A 138 -20.33 -20.85 -7.38
N TYR A 139 -19.07 -20.72 -7.78
CA TYR A 139 -18.05 -21.75 -7.61
C TYR A 139 -17.83 -22.03 -6.12
N PHE A 140 -17.57 -20.99 -5.31
CA PHE A 140 -17.35 -21.13 -3.87
C PHE A 140 -18.52 -21.82 -3.17
N SER A 141 -19.76 -21.50 -3.57
CA SER A 141 -20.98 -22.10 -2.97
C SER A 141 -21.14 -23.60 -3.25
N LYS A 142 -20.43 -24.14 -4.25
CA LYS A 142 -20.48 -25.54 -4.65
C LYS A 142 -19.29 -26.37 -4.16
N LEU A 143 -18.32 -25.72 -3.51
CA LEU A 143 -17.17 -26.43 -2.95
C LEU A 143 -17.61 -27.38 -1.84
N PRO A 144 -17.01 -28.58 -1.75
CA PRO A 144 -17.15 -29.46 -0.61
C PRO A 144 -16.69 -28.77 0.69
N GLU A 145 -17.30 -29.12 1.82
CA GLU A 145 -16.97 -28.53 3.12
C GLU A 145 -15.50 -28.78 3.51
N GLU A 146 -14.94 -29.91 3.11
CA GLU A 146 -13.53 -30.26 3.31
C GLU A 146 -12.60 -29.27 2.57
N GLU A 147 -12.91 -28.89 1.34
CA GLU A 147 -12.14 -27.91 0.57
C GLU A 147 -12.26 -26.48 1.17
N ILE A 148 -13.47 -26.11 1.60
CA ILE A 148 -13.69 -24.84 2.30
C ILE A 148 -12.87 -24.80 3.60
N THR A 149 -12.81 -25.90 4.33
CA THR A 149 -12.00 -26.02 5.55
C THR A 149 -10.51 -25.88 5.25
N ALA A 150 -10.00 -26.57 4.22
CA ALA A 150 -8.61 -26.45 3.80
C ALA A 150 -8.25 -25.01 3.36
N ILE A 151 -9.16 -24.31 2.67
CA ILE A 151 -8.99 -22.89 2.33
C ILE A 151 -8.92 -22.03 3.60
N LYS A 152 -9.80 -22.26 4.57
CA LYS A 152 -9.82 -21.52 5.84
C LYS A 152 -8.58 -21.74 6.70
N GLU A 153 -7.92 -22.89 6.58
CA GLU A 153 -6.64 -23.17 7.24
C GLU A 153 -5.48 -22.40 6.60
N CYS A 154 -5.56 -22.16 5.29
CA CYS A 154 -4.48 -21.53 4.52
C CYS A 154 -4.65 -20.02 4.30
N ALA A 155 -5.87 -19.48 4.40
CA ALA A 155 -6.17 -18.07 4.13
C ALA A 155 -7.03 -17.45 5.23
N SER A 156 -6.86 -16.15 5.45
CA SER A 156 -7.65 -15.37 6.42
C SER A 156 -9.01 -14.96 5.88
N GLY A 157 -9.23 -15.04 4.57
CA GLY A 157 -10.51 -14.69 3.96
C GLY A 157 -10.58 -14.98 2.47
N VAL A 158 -11.75 -14.71 1.90
CA VAL A 158 -12.04 -14.90 0.47
C VAL A 158 -12.66 -13.64 -0.14
N ILE A 159 -12.21 -13.29 -1.33
CA ILE A 159 -12.84 -12.29 -2.20
C ILE A 159 -13.75 -13.03 -3.16
N LEU A 160 -15.05 -12.82 -3.02
CA LEU A 160 -16.08 -13.43 -3.86
C LEU A 160 -16.44 -12.48 -5.00
N THR A 161 -16.19 -12.90 -6.23
CA THR A 161 -16.55 -12.16 -7.44
C THR A 161 -17.91 -12.57 -7.97
N ASP A 162 -18.59 -11.66 -8.67
CA ASP A 162 -19.75 -12.04 -9.48
C ASP A 162 -19.26 -12.86 -10.67
N GLY A 163 -19.76 -14.08 -10.81
CA GLY A 163 -19.49 -14.86 -12.01
C GLY A 163 -20.03 -14.13 -13.24
N HIS A 164 -19.25 -14.03 -14.29
CA HIS A 164 -19.81 -13.76 -15.61
C HIS A 164 -20.77 -14.91 -15.95
N LEU A 165 -22.06 -14.65 -15.82
CA LEU A 165 -23.02 -15.42 -16.62
C LEU A 165 -22.68 -15.06 -18.07
N PRO A 166 -22.39 -16.05 -18.94
CA PRO A 166 -22.33 -15.74 -20.36
C PRO A 166 -23.67 -15.10 -20.72
N GLU A 167 -23.64 -13.82 -21.11
CA GLU A 167 -24.76 -13.25 -21.80
C GLU A 167 -25.06 -14.16 -22.98
N ASP A 168 -26.34 -14.44 -23.20
CA ASP A 168 -26.82 -15.21 -24.33
C ASP A 168 -26.43 -14.49 -25.63
N ASP A 169 -25.18 -14.68 -26.07
CA ASP A 169 -24.72 -14.32 -27.40
C ASP A 169 -25.24 -15.35 -28.40
N SER A 170 -26.53 -15.31 -28.66
CA SER A 170 -27.11 -15.93 -29.86
C SER A 170 -26.92 -15.04 -31.09
N ALA A 171 -25.69 -14.58 -31.36
CA ALA A 171 -25.30 -14.05 -32.67
C ALA A 171 -23.82 -13.71 -32.73
N ALA A 172 -22.95 -14.67 -32.93
CA ALA A 172 -21.73 -14.60 -33.78
C ALA A 172 -20.94 -15.89 -33.63
N GLY A 173 -20.83 -16.68 -34.70
CA GLY A 173 -20.04 -17.89 -34.74
C GLY A 173 -18.55 -17.62 -34.66
N GLY A 174 -17.83 -18.37 -33.83
CA GLY A 174 -16.38 -18.33 -33.74
C GLY A 174 -15.88 -19.09 -32.50
N ASP A 175 -15.62 -20.35 -32.73
CA ASP A 175 -14.93 -21.37 -31.96
C ASP A 175 -13.87 -20.89 -30.98
N SER A 176 -14.06 -21.12 -29.67
CA SER A 176 -13.11 -21.60 -28.66
C SER A 176 -13.71 -21.50 -27.27
N ARG A 177 -14.61 -22.44 -26.93
CA ARG A 177 -15.02 -22.69 -25.54
C ARG A 177 -14.19 -23.85 -24.99
N ASP A 178 -13.01 -23.55 -24.47
CA ASP A 178 -12.39 -24.47 -23.52
C ASP A 178 -13.15 -24.35 -22.21
N GLY A 179 -14.02 -25.33 -21.97
CA GLY A 179 -14.72 -25.49 -20.71
C GLY A 179 -13.69 -25.68 -19.59
N TYR A 180 -13.66 -24.77 -18.64
CA TYR A 180 -12.88 -24.89 -17.42
C TYR A 180 -13.36 -26.12 -16.64
N GLN A 181 -12.63 -27.24 -16.82
CA GLN A 181 -12.77 -28.41 -15.96
C GLN A 181 -12.05 -28.13 -14.64
N ILE A 182 -12.83 -27.99 -13.59
CA ILE A 182 -12.32 -27.78 -12.25
C ILE A 182 -11.81 -29.12 -11.72
N LYS A 183 -10.48 -29.23 -11.51
CA LYS A 183 -9.88 -30.34 -10.79
C LYS A 183 -9.92 -30.04 -9.29
N SER A 184 -10.25 -31.04 -8.48
CA SER A 184 -10.35 -30.89 -7.02
C SER A 184 -9.03 -30.44 -6.40
N PHE A 185 -9.11 -29.67 -5.33
CA PHE A 185 -8.00 -29.12 -4.55
C PHE A 185 -7.12 -30.21 -3.89
N LEU A 186 -7.76 -31.34 -3.57
CA LEU A 186 -7.07 -32.51 -3.00
C LEU A 186 -6.64 -33.44 -4.13
N GLY A 187 -5.39 -33.32 -4.60
CA GLY A 187 -4.82 -34.19 -5.63
C GLY A 187 -4.94 -35.67 -5.28
N GLY A 188 -5.98 -36.32 -5.78
CA GLY A 188 -6.20 -37.75 -5.68
C GLY A 188 -7.02 -38.18 -6.89
N ASP A 189 -6.36 -38.88 -7.83
CA ASP A 189 -7.00 -39.58 -8.94
C ASP A 189 -8.04 -40.60 -8.43
N ASN A 190 -9.32 -40.23 -8.48
CA ASN A 190 -10.39 -41.22 -8.52
C ASN A 190 -11.58 -40.67 -9.31
N ALA A 191 -11.56 -40.99 -10.60
CA ALA A 191 -12.70 -40.82 -11.48
C ALA A 191 -13.76 -41.90 -11.16
N GLY A 192 -14.77 -41.51 -10.37
CA GLY A 192 -15.99 -42.26 -10.18
C GLY A 192 -17.18 -41.46 -10.66
N SER A 193 -17.75 -41.84 -11.77
CA SER A 193 -18.97 -41.29 -12.35
C SER A 193 -20.14 -41.37 -11.37
N ALA A 194 -20.67 -40.20 -10.92
CA ALA A 194 -21.99 -40.17 -10.28
C ALA A 194 -22.87 -39.12 -10.98
N SER A 195 -23.99 -39.63 -11.44
CA SER A 195 -25.06 -38.95 -12.16
C SER A 195 -25.65 -37.78 -11.38
N ALA A 196 -25.93 -36.69 -12.10
CA ALA A 196 -26.68 -35.55 -11.62
C ALA A 196 -28.04 -35.94 -11.05
N ALA A 197 -28.28 -35.71 -9.77
CA ALA A 197 -29.59 -35.64 -9.18
C ALA A 197 -29.73 -34.28 -8.49
N ASN A 198 -30.74 -33.52 -8.95
CA ASN A 198 -31.20 -32.27 -8.35
C ASN A 198 -31.47 -32.45 -6.85
N ALA A 199 -30.72 -31.72 -6.02
CA ALA A 199 -31.12 -31.43 -4.65
C ALA A 199 -30.82 -29.97 -4.36
N ALA A 200 -31.87 -29.16 -4.34
CA ALA A 200 -31.85 -27.85 -3.73
C ALA A 200 -31.61 -28.05 -2.22
N ALA A 201 -30.37 -27.89 -1.78
CA ALA A 201 -30.03 -27.87 -0.37
C ALA A 201 -29.89 -26.42 0.06
N SER A 202 -30.88 -25.94 0.80
CA SER A 202 -30.77 -24.77 1.68
C SER A 202 -29.79 -25.11 2.80
N GLY A 203 -28.50 -25.03 2.54
CA GLY A 203 -27.45 -25.19 3.55
C GLY A 203 -27.28 -23.88 4.28
N THR A 204 -27.87 -23.74 5.46
CA THR A 204 -27.46 -22.74 6.44
C THR A 204 -26.08 -23.12 6.94
N PHE A 205 -25.08 -22.27 6.61
CA PHE A 205 -23.75 -22.41 7.17
C PHE A 205 -23.81 -22.22 8.69
N SER A 206 -23.64 -23.28 9.46
CA SER A 206 -23.45 -23.19 10.90
C SER A 206 -22.07 -22.64 11.20
N ALA A 207 -22.02 -21.53 11.93
CA ALA A 207 -20.77 -20.92 12.38
C ALA A 207 -20.13 -21.82 13.46
N ASP A 208 -19.16 -22.64 13.05
CA ASP A 208 -18.36 -23.41 13.99
C ASP A 208 -17.15 -22.62 14.50
N THR A 209 -16.79 -22.84 15.75
CA THR A 209 -15.95 -22.00 16.62
C THR A 209 -14.48 -21.85 16.23
N ALA A 210 -13.97 -22.55 15.22
CA ALA A 210 -12.63 -22.36 14.64
C ALA A 210 -12.59 -21.33 13.49
N ALA A 211 -13.75 -20.81 13.07
CA ALA A 211 -13.91 -19.94 11.91
C ALA A 211 -14.10 -18.45 12.26
N GLN A 212 -13.86 -18.03 13.51
CA GLN A 212 -14.19 -16.66 13.98
C GLN A 212 -13.43 -15.55 13.28
N ASP A 213 -12.33 -15.84 12.56
CA ASP A 213 -11.47 -14.84 11.91
C ASP A 213 -11.47 -14.89 10.39
N PHE A 214 -12.18 -15.83 9.77
CA PHE A 214 -12.26 -15.89 8.31
C PHE A 214 -13.23 -14.82 7.79
N VAL A 215 -12.71 -13.96 6.87
CA VAL A 215 -13.47 -12.81 6.36
C VAL A 215 -13.98 -13.05 4.95
N TYR A 216 -15.19 -12.56 4.67
CA TYR A 216 -15.78 -12.55 3.34
C TYR A 216 -15.76 -11.13 2.79
N ILE A 217 -15.16 -10.95 1.62
CA ILE A 217 -15.08 -9.68 0.90
C ILE A 217 -15.84 -9.86 -0.40
N LEU A 218 -16.74 -8.96 -0.72
CA LEU A 218 -17.52 -9.03 -1.95
C LEU A 218 -16.98 -8.06 -2.99
N ASN A 219 -16.56 -8.57 -4.13
CA ASN A 219 -16.23 -7.78 -5.31
C ASN A 219 -17.47 -7.72 -6.21
N ARG A 220 -18.00 -6.52 -6.43
CA ARG A 220 -19.25 -6.29 -7.15
C ARG A 220 -19.10 -5.19 -8.19
N GLU A 221 -19.74 -5.35 -9.33
CA GLU A 221 -19.77 -4.36 -10.41
C GLU A 221 -20.76 -3.22 -10.16
N ILE A 222 -21.84 -3.50 -9.45
CA ILE A 222 -22.89 -2.52 -9.15
C ILE A 222 -23.20 -2.56 -7.65
N ILE A 223 -23.11 -1.38 -6.99
CA ILE A 223 -23.41 -1.20 -5.58
C ILE A 223 -24.51 -0.15 -5.41
N THR A 224 -25.55 -0.50 -4.65
CA THR A 224 -26.56 0.43 -4.13
C THR A 224 -26.57 0.35 -2.60
N ILE A 225 -27.08 1.38 -1.92
CA ILE A 225 -27.16 1.42 -0.45
C ILE A 225 -27.94 0.20 0.07
N ASP A 226 -29.05 -0.16 -0.56
CA ASP A 226 -29.87 -1.33 -0.16
C ASP A 226 -29.11 -2.64 -0.29
N LYS A 227 -28.31 -2.80 -1.39
CA LYS A 227 -27.45 -3.97 -1.55
C LYS A 227 -26.34 -4.02 -0.51
N LEU A 228 -25.71 -2.88 -0.20
CA LEU A 228 -24.68 -2.79 0.84
C LEU A 228 -25.26 -3.19 2.21
N PHE A 229 -26.43 -2.69 2.54
CA PHE A 229 -27.11 -3.05 3.80
C PHE A 229 -27.35 -4.56 3.86
N GLY A 230 -27.91 -5.15 2.80
CA GLY A 230 -28.09 -6.60 2.68
C GLY A 230 -26.80 -7.40 2.82
N PHE A 231 -25.72 -6.97 2.17
CA PHE A 231 -24.41 -7.63 2.26
C PHE A 231 -23.83 -7.59 3.67
N PHE A 232 -23.89 -6.44 4.33
CA PHE A 232 -23.32 -6.28 5.66
C PHE A 232 -24.13 -6.90 6.79
N THR A 233 -25.45 -7.05 6.62
CA THR A 233 -26.33 -7.70 7.60
C THR A 233 -26.52 -9.19 7.35
N GLY A 234 -26.11 -9.69 6.20
CA GLY A 234 -26.41 -11.06 5.76
C GLY A 234 -27.89 -11.26 5.34
N GLN A 235 -28.66 -10.17 5.24
CA GLN A 235 -30.05 -10.17 4.78
C GLN A 235 -30.07 -9.91 3.28
N VAL A 236 -29.72 -10.90 2.50
CA VAL A 236 -29.70 -10.72 1.06
C VAL A 236 -30.94 -11.28 0.43
N ASN A 237 -31.54 -10.48 -0.48
CA ASN A 237 -32.63 -10.91 -1.32
C ASN A 237 -32.24 -12.12 -2.19
N GLN A 238 -33.11 -13.03 -2.28
CA GLN A 238 -33.33 -14.32 -2.90
C GLN A 238 -32.51 -14.75 -4.14
N GLU A 239 -31.70 -13.91 -4.71
CA GLU A 239 -30.93 -14.27 -5.91
C GLU A 239 -29.45 -14.45 -5.60
N LYS A 240 -29.02 -15.66 -5.28
CA LYS A 240 -27.62 -16.14 -5.33
C LYS A 240 -26.68 -15.81 -4.18
N THR A 241 -27.13 -15.71 -2.94
CA THR A 241 -26.21 -15.38 -1.87
C THR A 241 -26.03 -16.48 -0.84
N LEU A 242 -24.78 -16.63 -0.45
CA LEU A 242 -24.27 -17.61 0.50
C LEU A 242 -24.76 -17.42 1.96
N GLY A 243 -25.67 -16.49 2.23
CA GLY A 243 -26.16 -16.21 3.59
C GLY A 243 -25.09 -15.68 4.57
N ILE A 244 -23.97 -15.16 4.03
CA ILE A 244 -22.85 -14.67 4.81
C ILE A 244 -22.89 -13.16 4.96
N SER A 245 -22.53 -12.68 6.15
CA SER A 245 -22.30 -11.24 6.38
C SER A 245 -20.92 -10.84 5.86
N ALA A 246 -20.86 -9.98 4.85
CA ALA A 246 -19.60 -9.47 4.35
C ALA A 246 -18.87 -8.62 5.41
N ALA A 247 -17.55 -8.76 5.48
CA ALA A 247 -16.67 -7.87 6.26
C ALA A 247 -16.31 -6.62 5.46
N ALA A 248 -16.15 -6.75 4.14
CA ALA A 248 -15.80 -5.66 3.26
C ALA A 248 -16.44 -5.81 1.87
N VAL A 249 -16.46 -4.71 1.13
CA VAL A 249 -16.77 -4.67 -0.29
C VAL A 249 -15.58 -4.08 -1.05
N THR A 250 -15.32 -4.60 -2.24
CA THR A 250 -14.23 -4.16 -3.12
C THR A 250 -14.71 -4.11 -4.58
N GLY A 251 -13.85 -3.67 -5.49
CA GLY A 251 -14.12 -3.70 -6.92
C GLY A 251 -14.40 -2.33 -7.54
N TYR A 252 -14.63 -2.36 -8.85
CA TYR A 252 -14.82 -1.16 -9.65
C TYR A 252 -16.02 -0.31 -9.21
N ALA A 253 -17.08 -0.93 -8.70
CA ALA A 253 -18.23 -0.21 -8.19
C ALA A 253 -17.92 0.75 -7.03
N ILE A 254 -16.89 0.44 -6.21
CA ILE A 254 -16.42 1.36 -5.18
C ILE A 254 -15.75 2.58 -5.84
N ASN A 255 -14.95 2.35 -6.87
CA ASN A 255 -14.26 3.43 -7.58
C ASN A 255 -15.24 4.45 -8.21
N GLU A 256 -16.32 3.98 -8.77
CA GLU A 256 -17.35 4.84 -9.38
C GLU A 256 -18.12 5.67 -8.33
N ASN A 257 -18.20 5.21 -7.08
CA ASN A 257 -18.94 5.85 -6.00
C ASN A 257 -18.03 6.57 -4.97
N LEU A 258 -16.76 6.78 -5.26
CA LEU A 258 -15.81 7.38 -4.31
C LEU A 258 -16.23 8.75 -3.79
N ARG A 259 -16.78 9.61 -4.64
CA ARG A 259 -17.26 10.96 -4.24
C ARG A 259 -18.39 10.89 -3.23
N GLU A 260 -19.18 9.83 -3.28
CA GLU A 260 -20.33 9.60 -2.43
C GLU A 260 -20.00 8.69 -1.25
N LEU A 261 -18.79 8.10 -1.21
CA LEU A 261 -18.40 7.08 -0.23
C LEU A 261 -18.57 7.56 1.21
N ARG A 262 -18.22 8.82 1.48
CA ARG A 262 -18.43 9.42 2.80
C ARG A 262 -19.91 9.47 3.16
N GLY A 263 -20.76 9.93 2.22
CA GLY A 263 -22.21 9.95 2.39
C GLY A 263 -22.81 8.55 2.58
N ILE A 264 -22.35 7.58 1.78
CA ILE A 264 -22.75 6.17 1.89
C ILE A 264 -22.42 5.63 3.29
N LYS A 265 -21.20 5.85 3.77
CA LYS A 265 -20.77 5.45 5.12
C LYS A 265 -21.61 6.11 6.22
N SER A 266 -21.97 7.41 6.06
CA SER A 266 -22.84 8.10 7.01
C SER A 266 -24.21 7.45 7.09
N VAL A 267 -24.86 7.18 5.96
CA VAL A 267 -26.18 6.51 5.90
C VAL A 267 -26.10 5.12 6.54
N LEU A 268 -25.06 4.35 6.28
CA LEU A 268 -24.88 3.02 6.89
C LEU A 268 -24.71 3.12 8.41
N LYS A 269 -23.91 4.07 8.89
CA LYS A 269 -23.70 4.33 10.33
C LYS A 269 -25.00 4.70 11.02
N ASP A 270 -25.81 5.59 10.44
CA ASP A 270 -27.11 6.02 10.96
C ASP A 270 -28.12 4.86 11.03
N ASN A 271 -27.94 3.85 10.19
CA ASN A 271 -28.72 2.61 10.18
C ASN A 271 -28.08 1.46 10.98
N GLY A 272 -27.12 1.75 11.86
CA GLY A 272 -26.55 0.79 12.80
C GLY A 272 -25.46 -0.12 12.24
N ILE A 273 -24.96 0.13 11.03
CA ILE A 273 -23.78 -0.57 10.47
C ILE A 273 -22.51 0.14 10.94
N SER A 274 -21.66 -0.58 11.65
CA SER A 274 -20.35 -0.06 12.07
C SER A 274 -19.44 0.11 10.87
N VAL A 275 -19.12 1.35 10.52
CA VAL A 275 -18.18 1.74 9.46
C VAL A 275 -17.16 2.74 10.00
N ASN A 276 -15.98 2.78 9.40
CA ASN A 276 -14.99 3.78 9.71
C ASN A 276 -15.32 5.07 8.94
N LEU A 277 -15.72 6.12 9.63
CA LEU A 277 -16.10 7.40 9.05
C LEU A 277 -15.21 8.50 9.64
N ARG A 278 -14.49 9.21 8.76
CA ARG A 278 -13.71 10.39 9.12
C ARG A 278 -14.62 11.62 9.04
N ASP A 279 -15.10 12.06 10.19
CA ASP A 279 -15.89 13.27 10.29
C ASP A 279 -15.03 14.44 10.80
N ALA A 280 -15.33 15.65 10.31
CA ALA A 280 -14.74 16.87 10.88
C ALA A 280 -15.28 17.09 12.31
N ALA A 281 -14.38 17.37 13.23
CA ALA A 281 -14.75 17.68 14.62
C ALA A 281 -15.39 19.07 14.75
N PHE A 282 -15.10 19.97 13.80
CA PHE A 282 -15.52 21.37 13.81
C PHE A 282 -16.39 21.71 12.61
N THR A 283 -17.31 22.64 12.84
CA THR A 283 -18.09 23.28 11.77
C THR A 283 -17.42 24.59 11.35
N TRP A 284 -17.79 25.11 10.19
CA TRP A 284 -17.23 26.41 9.74
C TRP A 284 -17.47 27.57 10.73
N SER A 285 -18.59 27.53 11.47
CA SER A 285 -18.92 28.56 12.46
C SER A 285 -17.98 28.56 13.68
N ASP A 286 -17.32 27.46 13.98
CA ASP A 286 -16.43 27.34 15.12
C ASP A 286 -15.11 28.09 14.94
N PHE A 287 -14.72 28.35 13.67
CA PHE A 287 -13.50 29.06 13.36
C PHE A 287 -13.65 30.58 13.49
N LYS A 288 -12.61 31.24 13.95
CA LYS A 288 -12.44 32.69 13.88
C LYS A 288 -11.80 33.04 12.54
N LYS A 289 -12.54 33.72 11.70
CA LYS A 289 -12.10 34.15 10.37
C LYS A 289 -11.50 35.55 10.43
N GLY A 290 -10.57 35.84 9.49
CA GLY A 290 -10.05 37.17 9.29
C GLY A 290 -11.15 38.17 8.88
N PRO A 291 -10.84 39.47 8.77
CA PRO A 291 -11.80 40.51 8.36
C PRO A 291 -12.42 40.27 6.97
N ASP A 292 -11.74 39.52 6.13
CA ASP A 292 -12.17 39.08 4.78
C ASP A 292 -13.06 37.84 4.81
N GLY A 293 -13.39 37.31 5.98
CA GLY A 293 -14.19 36.09 6.15
C GLY A 293 -13.45 34.80 5.82
N LEU A 294 -12.12 34.85 5.67
CA LEU A 294 -11.29 33.70 5.32
C LEU A 294 -10.58 33.12 6.55
N LEU A 295 -10.32 31.82 6.49
CA LEU A 295 -9.50 31.09 7.45
C LEU A 295 -8.10 30.89 6.87
N THR A 296 -7.07 31.16 7.67
CA THR A 296 -5.68 30.89 7.30
C THR A 296 -5.41 29.37 7.36
N VAL A 297 -4.69 28.86 6.37
CA VAL A 297 -4.28 27.46 6.35
C VAL A 297 -2.79 27.37 6.13
N VAL A 298 -2.10 26.79 7.10
CA VAL A 298 -0.68 26.39 7.02
C VAL A 298 -0.63 24.96 6.53
N VAL A 299 0.15 24.72 5.48
CA VAL A 299 0.24 23.41 4.82
C VAL A 299 1.62 22.81 5.06
N GLN A 300 1.65 21.62 5.62
CA GLN A 300 2.85 20.89 6.02
C GLN A 300 2.85 19.51 5.35
N GLU A 301 4.00 19.08 4.83
CA GLU A 301 4.15 17.72 4.32
C GLU A 301 4.17 16.71 5.47
N ASP A 302 3.39 15.63 5.35
CA ASP A 302 3.24 14.65 6.42
C ASP A 302 4.50 13.80 6.63
N ALA A 303 5.25 13.50 5.57
CA ALA A 303 6.42 12.64 5.64
C ALA A 303 7.67 13.34 6.20
N THR A 304 7.81 14.65 5.97
CA THR A 304 9.04 15.40 6.26
C THR A 304 8.87 16.49 7.30
N ASP A 305 7.62 16.81 7.68
CA ASP A 305 7.25 17.98 8.49
C ASP A 305 7.64 19.34 7.84
N GLU A 306 8.04 19.35 6.57
CA GLU A 306 8.37 20.57 5.85
C GLU A 306 7.13 21.46 5.63
N LEU A 307 7.24 22.77 5.91
CA LEU A 307 6.19 23.72 5.58
C LEU A 307 6.17 23.96 4.07
N LEU A 308 5.06 23.64 3.43
CA LEU A 308 4.92 23.74 1.98
C LEU A 308 4.43 25.11 1.53
N MET A 309 3.38 25.61 2.14
CA MET A 309 2.75 26.88 1.76
C MET A 309 1.78 27.39 2.82
N VAL A 310 1.36 28.65 2.68
CA VAL A 310 0.20 29.22 3.36
C VAL A 310 -0.84 29.62 2.34
N ALA A 311 -2.09 29.29 2.61
CA ALA A 311 -3.23 29.59 1.76
C ALA A 311 -4.44 30.00 2.61
N TYR A 312 -5.58 30.21 1.95
CA TYR A 312 -6.82 30.65 2.60
C TYR A 312 -7.99 29.78 2.15
N MET A 313 -8.95 29.60 3.08
CA MET A 313 -10.21 28.93 2.81
C MET A 313 -11.39 29.83 3.11
N ASN A 314 -12.44 29.75 2.31
CA ASN A 314 -13.80 30.10 2.68
C ASN A 314 -14.55 28.84 3.11
N GLU A 315 -15.82 28.97 3.52
CA GLU A 315 -16.63 27.83 3.95
C GLU A 315 -16.74 26.73 2.88
N GLN A 316 -16.90 27.13 1.63
CA GLN A 316 -17.07 26.19 0.52
C GLN A 316 -15.77 25.40 0.25
N ALA A 317 -14.60 26.05 0.33
CA ALA A 317 -13.30 25.39 0.22
C ALA A 317 -13.06 24.41 1.37
N TYR A 318 -13.39 24.80 2.61
CA TYR A 318 -13.32 23.92 3.77
C TYR A 318 -14.21 22.69 3.61
N ARG A 319 -15.48 22.87 3.25
CA ARG A 319 -16.41 21.77 3.00
C ARG A 319 -15.94 20.85 1.88
N ALA A 320 -15.50 21.39 0.75
CA ALA A 320 -14.97 20.62 -0.36
C ALA A 320 -13.72 19.80 0.05
N THR A 321 -12.86 20.38 0.90
CA THR A 321 -11.69 19.64 1.44
C THR A 321 -12.13 18.47 2.31
N ILE A 322 -13.11 18.65 3.20
CA ILE A 322 -13.66 17.57 4.04
C ILE A 322 -14.37 16.50 3.18
N GLU A 323 -15.08 16.90 2.14
CA GLU A 323 -15.83 15.97 1.27
C GLU A 323 -14.94 15.15 0.37
N THR A 324 -13.87 15.74 -0.15
CA THR A 324 -13.03 15.10 -1.17
C THR A 324 -11.74 14.49 -0.62
N GLY A 325 -11.27 14.93 0.56
CA GLY A 325 -9.93 14.59 1.07
C GLY A 325 -8.79 15.25 0.28
N LEU A 326 -9.10 16.22 -0.59
CA LEU A 326 -8.16 17.00 -1.39
C LEU A 326 -8.19 18.45 -0.94
N MET A 327 -7.01 19.10 -0.88
CA MET A 327 -6.94 20.50 -0.47
C MET A 327 -7.58 21.43 -1.49
N ASN A 328 -8.64 22.08 -1.05
CA ASN A 328 -9.33 23.16 -1.76
C ASN A 328 -9.08 24.48 -1.06
N TYR A 329 -8.82 25.53 -1.81
CA TYR A 329 -8.48 26.85 -1.29
C TYR A 329 -9.36 27.95 -1.90
N TYR A 330 -9.28 29.13 -1.33
CA TYR A 330 -9.83 30.35 -1.87
C TYR A 330 -8.70 31.30 -2.26
N SER A 331 -8.64 31.67 -3.53
CA SER A 331 -7.67 32.65 -4.03
C SER A 331 -8.16 34.07 -3.79
N ARG A 332 -7.50 34.80 -2.91
CA ARG A 332 -7.84 36.21 -2.61
C ARG A 332 -7.66 37.11 -3.83
N SER A 333 -6.64 36.87 -4.65
CA SER A 333 -6.33 37.68 -5.81
C SER A 333 -7.30 37.44 -6.99
N ARG A 334 -7.80 36.20 -7.14
CA ARG A 334 -8.75 35.84 -8.21
C ARG A 334 -10.21 35.91 -7.77
N GLY A 335 -10.46 35.90 -6.45
CA GLY A 335 -11.81 35.88 -5.92
C GLY A 335 -12.57 34.57 -6.15
N GLU A 336 -11.85 33.45 -6.32
CA GLU A 336 -12.44 32.16 -6.68
C GLU A 336 -11.85 31.01 -5.89
N GLN A 337 -12.59 29.91 -5.83
CA GLN A 337 -12.11 28.65 -5.30
C GLN A 337 -11.17 27.96 -6.30
N TRP A 338 -10.26 27.16 -5.80
CA TRP A 338 -9.43 26.30 -6.62
C TRP A 338 -9.02 25.03 -5.89
N LEU A 339 -9.08 23.92 -6.60
CA LEU A 339 -8.53 22.65 -6.15
C LEU A 339 -7.03 22.65 -6.41
N LYS A 340 -6.24 22.42 -5.37
CA LYS A 340 -4.78 22.31 -5.53
C LYS A 340 -4.44 21.13 -6.43
N GLY A 341 -3.71 21.42 -7.52
CA GLY A 341 -3.29 20.41 -8.48
C GLY A 341 -4.26 20.17 -9.64
N GLU A 342 -5.42 20.83 -9.70
CA GLU A 342 -6.41 20.63 -10.76
C GLU A 342 -5.83 20.76 -12.18
N THR A 343 -4.96 21.74 -12.39
CA THR A 343 -4.31 22.00 -13.68
C THR A 343 -2.96 21.28 -13.80
N SER A 344 -2.14 21.32 -12.75
CA SER A 344 -0.75 20.83 -12.78
C SER A 344 -0.60 19.34 -12.47
N GLY A 345 -1.60 18.70 -11.88
CA GLY A 345 -1.48 17.34 -11.31
C GLY A 345 -0.81 17.31 -9.93
N HIS A 346 -0.34 18.44 -9.40
CA HIS A 346 0.35 18.53 -8.11
C HIS A 346 -0.66 18.66 -6.97
N PHE A 347 -1.38 17.58 -6.70
CA PHE A 347 -2.41 17.50 -5.67
C PHE A 347 -1.83 17.46 -4.27
N GLN A 348 -2.66 17.85 -3.30
CA GLN A 348 -2.41 17.71 -1.87
C GLN A 348 -3.51 16.86 -1.26
N PHE A 349 -3.14 15.67 -0.78
CA PHE A 349 -4.06 14.72 -0.14
C PHE A 349 -4.04 14.93 1.37
N VAL A 350 -5.20 15.13 1.97
CA VAL A 350 -5.34 15.45 3.40
C VAL A 350 -5.05 14.22 4.25
N VAL A 351 -4.03 14.32 5.10
CA VAL A 351 -3.76 13.37 6.17
C VAL A 351 -4.51 13.78 7.44
N SER A 352 -4.38 15.03 7.86
CA SER A 352 -5.11 15.58 9.00
C SER A 352 -5.32 17.09 8.87
N LEU A 353 -6.35 17.59 9.56
CA LEU A 353 -6.63 18.99 9.74
C LEU A 353 -6.71 19.28 11.23
N THR A 354 -5.92 20.21 11.72
CA THR A 354 -5.85 20.57 13.14
C THR A 354 -6.01 22.08 13.30
N ALA A 355 -6.98 22.50 14.07
CA ALA A 355 -7.12 23.92 14.43
C ALA A 355 -6.09 24.32 15.49
N ASP A 356 -5.64 25.55 15.47
CA ASP A 356 -4.82 26.10 16.54
C ASP A 356 -5.64 26.40 17.81
N CYS A 357 -4.98 26.91 18.83
CA CYS A 357 -5.58 27.05 20.17
C CYS A 357 -6.74 28.05 20.24
N ASP A 358 -6.80 29.02 19.35
CA ASP A 358 -7.84 30.05 19.33
C ASP A 358 -8.71 30.01 18.06
N MET A 359 -8.57 28.96 17.24
CA MET A 359 -9.43 28.62 16.12
C MET A 359 -9.39 29.62 14.94
N ASP A 360 -8.26 30.32 14.75
CA ASP A 360 -8.09 31.27 13.64
C ASP A 360 -7.16 30.76 12.53
N THR A 361 -6.48 29.66 12.76
CA THR A 361 -5.55 29.02 11.81
C THR A 361 -5.76 27.52 11.78
N LEU A 362 -5.67 26.93 10.58
CA LEU A 362 -5.76 25.50 10.36
C LEU A 362 -4.40 24.96 9.88
N LEU A 363 -3.84 24.00 10.58
CA LEU A 363 -2.70 23.21 10.10
C LEU A 363 -3.23 22.02 9.30
N ALA A 364 -2.88 21.97 8.02
CA ALA A 364 -3.16 20.86 7.14
C ALA A 364 -1.90 20.03 6.93
N ARG A 365 -1.86 18.79 7.43
CA ARG A 365 -0.84 17.81 7.06
C ARG A 365 -1.30 17.10 5.80
N VAL A 366 -0.43 17.06 4.79
CA VAL A 366 -0.79 16.55 3.47
C VAL A 366 0.30 15.65 2.90
N ILE A 367 -0.10 14.75 1.99
CA ILE A 367 0.83 14.11 1.06
C ILE A 367 0.83 14.96 -0.21
N GLN A 368 1.98 15.55 -0.54
CA GLN A 368 2.15 16.41 -1.71
C GLN A 368 2.64 15.60 -2.92
N ILE A 369 1.94 15.70 -4.03
CA ILE A 369 2.42 15.18 -5.32
C ILE A 369 3.09 16.28 -6.11
N GLY A 370 4.36 16.09 -6.45
CA GLY A 370 5.16 17.09 -7.17
C GLY A 370 5.37 18.39 -6.38
N PRO A 371 5.82 19.49 -7.00
CA PRO A 371 6.10 20.75 -6.32
C PRO A 371 4.83 21.48 -5.85
N ALA A 372 4.86 21.98 -4.61
CA ALA A 372 3.76 22.79 -4.08
C ALA A 372 3.75 24.20 -4.67
N CYS A 373 4.92 24.77 -4.94
CA CYS A 373 5.06 26.13 -5.46
C CYS A 373 4.85 26.20 -6.98
N HIS A 374 4.26 27.29 -7.46
CA HIS A 374 4.09 27.56 -8.90
C HIS A 374 5.41 27.82 -9.64
N THR A 375 6.50 28.09 -8.91
CA THR A 375 7.84 28.25 -9.47
C THR A 375 8.54 26.94 -9.77
N GLY A 376 7.95 25.81 -9.37
CA GLY A 376 8.56 24.48 -9.46
C GLY A 376 9.35 24.08 -8.22
N SER A 377 9.44 24.92 -7.19
CA SER A 377 10.02 24.56 -5.91
C SER A 377 9.09 23.65 -5.11
N HIS A 378 9.64 22.70 -4.34
CA HIS A 378 8.88 21.81 -3.48
C HIS A 378 8.06 22.60 -2.45
N SER A 379 8.67 23.57 -1.79
CA SER A 379 8.03 24.48 -0.83
C SER A 379 8.00 25.93 -1.37
N CYS A 380 7.06 26.73 -0.86
CA CYS A 380 7.04 28.18 -1.10
C CYS A 380 8.05 28.93 -0.23
N PHE A 381 8.64 28.29 0.78
CA PHE A 381 9.55 28.91 1.76
C PHE A 381 11.02 28.63 1.39
N PHE A 382 11.50 29.22 0.31
CA PHE A 382 12.87 29.03 -0.19
C PHE A 382 13.72 30.31 -0.19
N GLN A 383 13.14 31.48 0.13
CA GLN A 383 13.86 32.74 0.22
C GLN A 383 14.17 33.04 1.69
N LYS A 384 15.45 33.02 2.08
CA LYS A 384 15.88 33.32 3.43
C LYS A 384 16.13 34.83 3.59
N ASP A 385 15.47 35.47 4.57
CA ASP A 385 15.69 36.86 4.93
C ASP A 385 16.86 36.99 5.94
N LEU A 386 16.92 36.07 6.92
CA LEU A 386 18.04 35.92 7.84
C LEU A 386 18.75 34.60 7.59
N PRO A 387 20.11 34.61 7.42
CA PRO A 387 20.88 33.38 7.34
C PRO A 387 20.84 32.60 8.68
N ASP A 388 21.03 31.29 8.61
CA ASP A 388 21.08 30.46 9.80
C ASP A 388 22.30 30.82 10.65
N LEU A 389 22.14 30.98 11.96
CA LEU A 389 23.22 31.35 12.90
C LEU A 389 24.38 30.33 12.92
N THR A 390 24.17 29.13 12.41
CA THR A 390 25.16 28.04 12.34
C THR A 390 25.97 28.01 11.02
N ALA A 391 25.59 28.79 10.01
CA ALA A 391 26.22 28.76 8.70
C ALA A 391 27.59 29.49 8.66
N GLU A 392 27.92 30.31 9.66
CA GLU A 392 29.19 31.07 9.68
C GLU A 392 30.41 30.29 10.21
N ALA A 393 30.24 29.05 10.70
CA ALA A 393 31.34 28.28 11.28
C ALA A 393 32.10 27.42 10.27
N GLU A 394 31.56 27.19 9.08
CA GLU A 394 32.20 26.30 8.08
C GLU A 394 32.98 27.04 6.96
N GLU A 395 32.79 28.36 6.78
CA GLU A 395 33.49 29.12 5.75
C GLU A 395 34.82 29.77 6.17
N SER A 396 35.27 29.64 7.42
CA SER A 396 36.47 30.35 7.92
C SER A 396 37.78 29.55 7.97
N VAL A 397 37.86 28.37 7.37
CA VAL A 397 39.10 27.54 7.43
C VAL A 397 39.87 27.45 6.12
N ASP A 398 39.38 27.95 4.99
CA ASP A 398 40.11 27.88 3.72
C ASP A 398 40.36 29.24 3.03
N SER A 399 41.10 30.15 3.70
CA SER A 399 41.72 31.28 2.99
C SER A 399 43.08 31.66 3.55
N ALA A 400 44.05 30.76 3.39
CA ALA A 400 45.46 31.12 3.46
C ALA A 400 46.32 30.19 2.59
N THR A 401 46.25 30.33 1.29
CA THR A 401 47.39 30.22 0.39
C THR A 401 46.97 30.74 -0.97
N GLY A 402 47.51 31.90 -1.32
CA GLY A 402 47.33 32.49 -2.63
C GLY A 402 48.22 31.82 -3.67
N ALA A 403 47.67 31.68 -4.85
CA ALA A 403 48.44 31.88 -6.11
C ALA A 403 47.46 31.93 -7.29
N ALA A 404 47.72 32.91 -8.09
CA ALA A 404 46.98 33.38 -9.24
C ALA A 404 47.00 32.46 -10.46
N GLN A 405 46.03 32.72 -11.31
CA GLN A 405 46.09 32.81 -12.79
C GLN A 405 45.37 31.77 -13.65
N LEU A 406 44.53 32.40 -14.41
CA LEU A 406 44.21 32.32 -15.85
C LEU A 406 43.37 31.16 -16.38
N GLY A 407 42.18 31.55 -16.69
CA GLY A 407 41.39 31.44 -17.91
C GLY A 407 41.48 30.22 -18.80
N THR A 408 40.31 29.63 -19.06
CA THR A 408 39.77 29.52 -20.42
C THR A 408 38.31 29.02 -20.36
N LYS A 409 37.53 29.61 -21.26
CA LYS A 409 36.13 29.26 -21.54
C LYS A 409 36.04 27.88 -22.21
N ALA A 410 35.04 27.09 -21.87
CA ALA A 410 33.94 26.63 -22.75
C ALA A 410 33.36 25.31 -22.28
N GLY A 411 32.04 25.17 -22.38
CA GLY A 411 31.36 23.88 -22.53
C GLY A 411 30.31 23.55 -21.49
N THR A 412 29.15 24.17 -21.64
CA THR A 412 27.85 23.75 -21.20
C THR A 412 27.62 22.22 -21.19
N THR A 413 27.28 21.66 -20.07
CA THR A 413 26.17 20.68 -19.97
C THR A 413 25.61 20.72 -18.57
N ASN A 414 24.38 21.23 -18.48
CA ASN A 414 23.58 21.22 -17.29
C ASN A 414 23.12 19.78 -16.98
N HIS A 415 23.59 19.20 -15.90
CA HIS A 415 22.85 18.23 -15.16
C HIS A 415 22.47 18.86 -13.82
N ALA A 416 21.22 19.29 -13.74
CA ALA A 416 20.59 19.71 -12.50
C ALA A 416 20.56 18.51 -11.55
N LYS A 417 21.41 18.53 -10.55
CA LYS A 417 21.22 17.73 -9.35
C LYS A 417 20.24 18.51 -8.48
N SER A 418 19.01 18.03 -8.40
CA SER A 418 18.08 18.43 -7.35
C SER A 418 18.60 17.85 -6.03
N GLY A 419 19.28 18.69 -5.26
CA GLY A 419 19.63 18.37 -3.87
C GLY A 419 18.50 18.80 -2.96
N ALA A 420 17.62 17.87 -2.59
CA ALA A 420 16.83 18.03 -1.39
C ALA A 420 17.80 17.86 -0.20
N ALA A 421 17.93 18.89 0.62
CA ALA A 421 18.57 18.76 1.92
C ALA A 421 17.64 17.97 2.83
N LYS A 422 17.85 16.65 2.84
CA LYS A 422 17.50 15.84 3.99
C LYS A 422 18.55 16.18 5.06
N THR A 423 18.15 16.38 6.32
CA THR A 423 18.92 15.84 7.42
C THR A 423 18.91 14.33 7.17
N SER A 424 19.85 13.88 6.36
CA SER A 424 19.94 12.46 6.06
C SER A 424 20.47 11.82 7.33
N ASP A 425 19.65 10.99 7.98
CA ASP A 425 20.16 9.98 8.88
C ASP A 425 21.31 9.30 8.13
N THR A 426 22.48 9.29 8.72
CA THR A 426 23.60 8.55 8.16
C THR A 426 23.23 7.06 8.21
N LEU A 427 23.86 6.23 7.39
CA LEU A 427 23.66 4.78 7.50
C LEU A 427 23.88 4.29 8.94
N MET A 428 24.79 4.93 9.68
CA MET A 428 25.04 4.60 11.09
C MET A 428 23.85 4.95 11.96
N ASP A 429 23.22 6.10 11.76
CA ASP A 429 22.02 6.51 12.53
C ASP A 429 20.88 5.51 12.32
N VAL A 430 20.68 5.05 11.07
CA VAL A 430 19.65 4.02 10.76
C VAL A 430 19.98 2.70 11.43
N LEU A 431 21.23 2.23 11.36
CA LEU A 431 21.65 0.98 12.00
C LEU A 431 21.54 1.05 13.55
N GLU A 432 21.82 2.22 14.15
CA GLU A 432 21.64 2.43 15.59
C GLU A 432 20.15 2.41 15.99
N GLN A 433 19.27 2.99 15.20
CA GLN A 433 17.82 2.96 15.43
C GLN A 433 17.25 1.54 15.30
N ASP A 434 17.66 0.80 14.25
CA ASP A 434 17.24 -0.58 14.06
C ASP A 434 17.75 -1.46 15.20
N PHE A 435 19.00 -1.30 15.60
CA PHE A 435 19.60 -2.07 16.71
C PHE A 435 18.92 -1.77 18.04
N ALA A 436 18.60 -0.49 18.32
CA ALA A 436 17.84 -0.11 19.51
C ALA A 436 16.43 -0.73 19.51
N SER A 437 15.77 -0.75 18.35
CA SER A 437 14.46 -1.39 18.18
C SER A 437 14.53 -2.91 18.41
N ILE A 438 15.55 -3.58 17.89
CA ILE A 438 15.79 -5.02 18.09
C ILE A 438 16.03 -5.34 19.57
N LEU A 439 16.86 -4.54 20.27
CA LEU A 439 17.11 -4.68 21.70
C LEU A 439 15.84 -4.46 22.52
N ASP A 440 15.03 -3.47 22.18
CA ASP A 440 13.72 -3.24 22.82
C ASP A 440 12.81 -4.46 22.64
N ARG A 441 12.74 -5.04 21.46
CA ARG A 441 11.94 -6.25 21.21
C ARG A 441 12.41 -7.46 22.00
N LYS A 442 13.70 -7.57 22.29
CA LYS A 442 14.25 -8.63 23.14
C LYS A 442 13.80 -8.49 24.59
N VAL A 443 13.69 -7.27 25.11
CA VAL A 443 13.31 -6.96 26.50
C VAL A 443 11.79 -6.84 26.64
N ASN A 444 11.13 -6.23 25.67
CA ASN A 444 9.70 -5.96 25.63
C ASN A 444 9.05 -6.66 24.43
N PRO A 445 8.76 -7.97 24.51
CA PRO A 445 8.19 -8.72 23.40
C PRO A 445 6.84 -8.14 22.96
N LYS A 446 6.65 -8.04 21.63
CA LYS A 446 5.40 -7.59 21.01
C LYS A 446 4.81 -8.73 20.20
N GLU A 447 3.54 -9.05 20.45
CA GLU A 447 2.82 -10.08 19.70
C GLU A 447 2.83 -9.79 18.20
N GLY A 448 3.10 -10.80 17.37
CA GLY A 448 3.21 -10.68 15.91
C GLY A 448 4.52 -10.09 15.39
N SER A 449 5.48 -9.76 16.26
CA SER A 449 6.78 -9.25 15.84
C SER A 449 7.68 -10.36 15.26
N TYR A 450 8.19 -10.14 14.04
CA TYR A 450 9.15 -11.03 13.41
C TYR A 450 10.47 -11.13 14.21
N THR A 451 10.93 -10.02 14.79
CA THR A 451 12.11 -9.99 15.67
C THR A 451 11.92 -10.92 16.87
N ASN A 452 10.74 -10.87 17.52
CA ASN A 452 10.43 -11.76 18.63
C ASN A 452 10.36 -13.23 18.19
N TYR A 453 9.77 -13.50 17.03
CA TYR A 453 9.79 -14.85 16.46
C TYR A 453 11.21 -15.39 16.30
N LEU A 454 12.17 -14.57 15.85
CA LEU A 454 13.58 -14.99 15.75
C LEU A 454 14.19 -15.29 17.11
N PHE A 455 13.95 -14.45 18.13
CA PHE A 455 14.39 -14.70 19.50
C PHE A 455 13.79 -15.99 20.08
N ASP A 456 12.49 -16.20 19.88
CA ASP A 456 11.78 -17.41 20.35
C ASP A 456 12.29 -18.70 19.70
N LYS A 457 12.66 -18.64 18.41
CA LYS A 457 13.23 -19.79 17.68
C LYS A 457 14.71 -20.05 17.98
N GLY A 458 15.37 -19.06 18.58
CA GLY A 458 16.75 -19.17 19.05
C GLY A 458 17.81 -19.04 17.96
N ILE A 459 19.05 -19.16 18.40
CA ILE A 459 20.24 -18.82 17.61
C ILE A 459 20.38 -19.61 16.30
N ASP A 460 19.98 -20.88 16.27
CA ASP A 460 20.08 -21.68 15.05
C ASP A 460 19.20 -21.14 13.91
N LYS A 461 18.00 -20.63 14.25
CA LYS A 461 17.12 -20.00 13.28
C LYS A 461 17.67 -18.66 12.78
N MET A 462 18.26 -17.86 13.66
CA MET A 462 18.91 -16.60 13.31
C MET A 462 20.10 -16.83 12.38
N LEU A 463 20.97 -17.80 12.70
CA LEU A 463 22.14 -18.14 11.87
C LEU A 463 21.72 -18.74 10.52
N LYS A 464 20.64 -19.53 10.48
CA LYS A 464 20.08 -20.04 9.24
C LYS A 464 19.65 -18.87 8.34
N LYS A 465 18.94 -17.87 8.89
CA LYS A 465 18.51 -16.67 8.16
C LYS A 465 19.71 -15.87 7.66
N LEU A 466 20.69 -15.60 8.50
CA LEU A 466 21.91 -14.90 8.10
C LEU A 466 22.63 -15.60 6.93
N GLY A 467 22.67 -16.94 6.93
CA GLY A 467 23.24 -17.72 5.83
C GLY A 467 22.41 -17.67 4.54
N GLU A 468 21.08 -17.66 4.65
CA GLU A 468 20.16 -17.48 3.52
C GLU A 468 20.42 -16.12 2.85
N GLU A 469 20.38 -15.01 3.59
CA GLU A 469 20.59 -13.65 3.08
C GLU A 469 22.01 -13.46 2.49
N SER A 470 23.03 -14.06 3.12
CA SER A 470 24.38 -14.06 2.54
C SER A 470 24.45 -14.73 1.16
N THR A 471 23.69 -15.80 0.96
CA THR A 471 23.61 -16.50 -0.33
C THR A 471 22.83 -15.68 -1.35
N GLU A 472 21.76 -15.02 -0.92
CA GLU A 472 20.94 -14.15 -1.77
C GLU A 472 21.74 -12.93 -2.27
N ILE A 473 22.62 -12.33 -1.45
CA ILE A 473 23.58 -11.30 -1.88
C ILE A 473 24.48 -11.82 -3.02
N VAL A 474 25.00 -13.06 -2.91
CA VAL A 474 25.88 -13.64 -3.95
C VAL A 474 25.14 -13.84 -5.26
N ILE A 475 23.86 -14.20 -5.20
CA ILE A 475 23.00 -14.36 -6.38
C ILE A 475 22.67 -12.98 -6.99
N ALA A 476 22.23 -12.03 -6.17
CA ALA A 476 21.88 -10.69 -6.59
C ALA A 476 23.07 -9.93 -7.20
N ALA A 477 24.30 -10.17 -6.68
CA ALA A 477 25.52 -9.55 -7.21
C ALA A 477 25.84 -9.94 -8.67
N LYS A 478 25.21 -10.98 -9.22
CA LYS A 478 25.35 -11.38 -10.63
C LYS A 478 24.36 -10.68 -11.56
N ASN A 479 23.35 -10.03 -11.00
CA ASN A 479 22.35 -9.32 -11.77
C ASN A 479 22.87 -7.91 -12.11
N PRO A 480 22.58 -7.38 -13.31
CA PRO A 480 23.01 -6.04 -13.69
C PRO A 480 22.25 -4.93 -12.95
N ASP A 481 21.09 -5.22 -12.33
CA ASP A 481 20.32 -4.26 -11.55
C ASP A 481 20.83 -4.20 -10.11
N PRO A 482 21.34 -3.05 -9.63
CA PRO A 482 21.87 -2.92 -8.29
C PRO A 482 20.77 -2.91 -7.19
N SER A 483 19.50 -2.77 -7.53
CA SER A 483 18.43 -2.68 -6.54
C SER A 483 18.27 -3.97 -5.73
N GLU A 484 18.42 -5.11 -6.37
CA GLU A 484 18.30 -6.42 -5.74
C GLU A 484 19.43 -6.66 -4.72
N ILE A 485 20.67 -6.30 -5.07
CA ILE A 485 21.80 -6.45 -4.13
C ILE A 485 21.67 -5.48 -2.94
N VAL A 486 21.15 -4.27 -3.14
CA VAL A 486 20.89 -3.32 -2.05
C VAL A 486 19.88 -3.90 -1.07
N TYR A 487 18.83 -4.53 -1.60
CA TYR A 487 17.80 -5.18 -0.80
C TYR A 487 18.35 -6.34 0.04
N GLU A 488 19.08 -7.26 -0.57
CA GLU A 488 19.65 -8.43 0.13
C GLU A 488 20.73 -8.02 1.16
N ILE A 489 21.49 -6.94 0.89
CA ILE A 489 22.41 -6.38 1.87
C ILE A 489 21.66 -5.80 3.08
N ALA A 490 20.53 -5.11 2.86
CA ALA A 490 19.73 -4.58 3.97
C ALA A 490 19.17 -5.69 4.85
N ASP A 491 18.63 -6.76 4.26
CA ASP A 491 18.15 -7.94 4.99
C ASP A 491 19.27 -8.65 5.75
N TYR A 492 20.45 -8.79 5.14
CA TYR A 492 21.62 -9.33 5.80
C TYR A 492 22.04 -8.49 7.01
N LEU A 493 22.09 -7.15 6.87
CA LEU A 493 22.41 -6.24 7.97
C LEU A 493 21.40 -6.38 9.11
N TYR A 494 20.11 -6.41 8.80
CA TYR A 494 19.07 -6.60 9.82
C TYR A 494 19.24 -7.93 10.58
N HIS A 495 19.43 -9.06 9.90
CA HIS A 495 19.62 -10.34 10.54
C HIS A 495 20.95 -10.42 11.30
N LEU A 496 21.99 -9.72 10.84
CA LEU A 496 23.25 -9.57 11.56
C LEU A 496 23.04 -8.82 12.89
N LEU A 497 22.28 -7.71 12.89
CA LEU A 497 21.96 -6.97 14.11
C LEU A 497 21.17 -7.83 15.12
N VAL A 498 20.26 -8.69 14.65
CA VAL A 498 19.54 -9.64 15.54
C VAL A 498 20.51 -10.64 16.19
N VAL A 499 21.47 -11.19 15.41
CA VAL A 499 22.52 -12.09 15.95
C VAL A 499 23.42 -11.36 16.94
N MET A 500 23.80 -10.11 16.64
CA MET A 500 24.58 -9.25 17.55
C MET A 500 23.85 -9.03 18.87
N ALA A 501 22.56 -8.65 18.82
CA ALA A 501 21.71 -8.48 20.00
C ALA A 501 21.59 -9.76 20.82
N GLU A 502 21.49 -10.91 20.17
CA GLU A 502 21.45 -12.21 20.86
C GLU A 502 22.78 -12.52 21.56
N ARG A 503 23.90 -12.17 20.97
CA ARG A 503 25.25 -12.42 21.50
C ARG A 503 25.78 -11.31 22.41
N GLY A 504 25.03 -10.20 22.55
CA GLY A 504 25.44 -9.03 23.35
C GLY A 504 26.62 -8.27 22.74
N VAL A 505 26.79 -8.34 21.41
CA VAL A 505 27.77 -7.56 20.66
C VAL A 505 27.17 -6.21 20.28
N THR A 506 27.90 -5.12 20.48
CA THR A 506 27.46 -3.75 20.19
C THR A 506 28.00 -3.22 18.87
N LEU A 507 27.33 -2.22 18.30
CA LEU A 507 27.83 -1.50 17.11
C LEU A 507 29.15 -0.79 17.40
N GLU A 508 29.34 -0.30 18.63
CA GLU A 508 30.57 0.35 19.04
C GLU A 508 31.78 -0.61 19.01
N GLU A 509 31.64 -1.85 19.49
CA GLU A 509 32.70 -2.88 19.44
C GLU A 509 33.08 -3.19 17.98
N ILE A 510 32.10 -3.26 17.07
CA ILE A 510 32.37 -3.45 15.64
C ILE A 510 33.11 -2.24 15.05
N ARG A 511 32.69 -1.02 15.38
CA ARG A 511 33.32 0.23 14.96
C ARG A 511 34.78 0.30 15.43
N GLU A 512 35.05 -0.04 16.68
CA GLU A 512 36.40 -0.06 17.26
C GLU A 512 37.30 -1.04 16.54
N GLU A 513 36.81 -2.27 16.29
CA GLU A 513 37.60 -3.31 15.60
C GLU A 513 37.91 -2.90 14.15
N LEU A 514 36.94 -2.34 13.41
CA LEU A 514 37.18 -1.85 12.07
C LEU A 514 38.20 -0.70 12.04
N SER A 515 38.08 0.25 12.99
CA SER A 515 39.04 1.36 13.14
C SER A 515 40.46 0.85 13.48
N ARG A 516 40.57 -0.19 14.28
CA ARG A 516 41.85 -0.83 14.62
C ARG A 516 42.50 -1.46 13.38
N ARG A 517 41.73 -2.07 12.50
CA ARG A 517 42.24 -2.65 11.25
C ARG A 517 42.75 -1.56 10.30
N GLN A 518 42.01 -0.45 10.13
CA GLN A 518 42.43 0.68 9.30
C GLN A 518 43.74 1.34 9.76
N LYS A 519 44.04 1.34 11.07
CA LYS A 519 45.31 1.88 11.57
C LYS A 519 46.49 0.97 11.23
N LYS A 520 46.30 -0.35 11.23
CA LYS A 520 47.36 -1.32 10.87
C LYS A 520 47.74 -1.23 9.38
N ASP A 521 46.77 -0.96 8.49
CA ASP A 521 47.02 -0.81 7.05
C ASP A 521 47.76 0.48 6.70
N LYS A 522 47.84 1.46 7.61
CA LYS A 522 48.57 2.72 7.44
C LYS A 522 50.00 2.68 7.98
N GLU A 523 50.33 1.66 8.79
CA GLU A 523 51.66 1.47 9.41
C GLU A 523 52.50 0.35 8.74
N GLY A 524 51.96 -0.36 7.74
CA GLY A 524 52.62 -1.35 6.90
C GLY A 524 52.75 -0.91 5.48
#